data_abfac2c459ce444d66458a4256f1e590
#
_entry.id   abfac2c459ce444d66458a4256f1e590
#
_cell.length_a   1.000
_cell.length_b   1.000
_cell.length_c   1.000
_cell.angle_alpha   90.00
_cell.angle_beta   90.00
_cell.angle_gamma   90.00
#
_symmetry.space_group_name_H-M   'P 1'
#
loop_
_entity.id
_entity.type
_entity.pdbx_description
1 polymer ?
#
loop_
_entity_poly.entity_id
_entity_poly.type
_entity_poly.pdbx_seq_one_letter_code
_entity_poly.pdbx_strand_id
1 'polypeptide(L)'
;MSLAREPSLSELPSAGPELPGEARAPAPLPRYGRRAAVLVVVAGVFYAGVARFVLEGYPYSGDEYSMVLQAEGFARGVLKAPAPPFADWVAVDHVVMDAYVRSKYPPGTPALLVPGVWAGVPWLVTPLEAVLALVAFWFACRAVLDARRSFLALAFLAATPLFAFQAATFLSHTPTLLFGAVAILAVARWEQSKRSGWLVLFGACVGCVFLLRPVDGALLGLSLMAFGSLPALLVAGASSLPFVALDLWYNKLQFGSPFLDGYKADMPGFVAIYGESGAVSNIHPLHVVAPLQIFHHFTELESFFLQWTIPGSVLVACIGWVVLRKEQAAGDGRTAQLQRFFGVMMALFLAGMLLTFNEPDDSPRPRYLSLVLLPLAFLAAAGWSTAVGLVREQLGRRTAWIVGVVIWLAPLALMESYLERRWPEVKVHTGLGEALAREGVRSGVVILRAEWPTRYARNGMFFDRSPLLLSVPASVSAAEVSARFPGQEVHEAFEPHGANPWKHPWVIRRVR
;
A
#
# COMPACT_ATOMS: atom_id res chain seq x y z
N MET A 1 -23.45 -67.24 -38.40
CA MET A 1 -24.75 -66.56 -38.16
C MET A 1 -25.06 -66.63 -36.69
N SER A 2 -24.77 -65.57 -35.96
CA SER A 2 -25.17 -65.40 -34.56
C SER A 2 -25.90 -64.05 -34.45
N LEU A 3 -27.19 -64.13 -34.15
CA LEU A 3 -28.12 -63.01 -34.04
C LEU A 3 -27.84 -62.29 -32.73
N ALA A 4 -27.44 -61.02 -32.84
CA ALA A 4 -27.33 -60.12 -31.69
C ALA A 4 -28.73 -59.82 -31.13
N ARG A 5 -28.94 -60.05 -29.82
CA ARG A 5 -30.15 -59.66 -29.09
C ARG A 5 -30.15 -58.16 -28.89
N GLU A 6 -31.20 -57.48 -29.31
CA GLU A 6 -31.50 -56.07 -28.93
C GLU A 6 -31.79 -55.98 -27.42
N PRO A 7 -31.28 -54.94 -26.71
CA PRO A 7 -31.64 -54.73 -25.32
C PRO A 7 -33.08 -54.20 -25.19
N SER A 8 -33.82 -54.73 -24.24
CA SER A 8 -35.23 -54.40 -23.99
C SER A 8 -35.36 -52.99 -23.39
N LEU A 9 -36.40 -52.24 -23.82
CA LEU A 9 -36.75 -50.85 -23.45
C LEU A 9 -37.17 -50.67 -21.97
N SER A 10 -36.95 -51.65 -21.08
CA SER A 10 -37.40 -51.61 -19.69
C SER A 10 -36.34 -51.15 -18.65
N GLU A 11 -35.15 -50.75 -19.08
CA GLU A 11 -34.07 -50.30 -18.16
C GLU A 11 -33.71 -48.81 -18.24
N LEU A 12 -34.60 -47.96 -18.74
CA LEU A 12 -34.40 -46.52 -18.61
C LEU A 12 -34.87 -46.06 -17.22
N PRO A 13 -33.99 -45.45 -16.38
CA PRO A 13 -34.42 -44.85 -15.11
C PRO A 13 -35.38 -43.71 -15.43
N SER A 14 -36.58 -43.77 -14.89
CA SER A 14 -37.59 -42.73 -14.94
C SER A 14 -37.06 -41.46 -14.25
N ALA A 15 -36.55 -40.51 -15.02
CA ALA A 15 -36.35 -39.15 -14.54
C ALA A 15 -37.73 -38.54 -14.30
N GLY A 16 -38.19 -38.55 -13.07
CA GLY A 16 -39.33 -37.76 -12.64
C GLY A 16 -39.12 -36.29 -12.92
N PRO A 17 -40.19 -35.48 -13.18
CA PRO A 17 -40.04 -34.07 -13.41
C PRO A 17 -39.49 -33.37 -12.19
N GLU A 18 -38.29 -32.75 -12.29
CA GLU A 18 -37.78 -31.85 -11.28
C GLU A 18 -38.75 -30.67 -11.13
N LEU A 19 -39.32 -30.53 -9.96
CA LEU A 19 -40.15 -29.37 -9.59
C LEU A 19 -39.28 -28.10 -9.64
N PRO A 20 -39.69 -27.03 -10.36
CA PRO A 20 -38.96 -25.78 -10.37
C PRO A 20 -39.28 -25.03 -9.05
N GLY A 21 -38.29 -24.85 -8.19
CA GLY A 21 -38.45 -23.88 -7.11
C GLY A 21 -37.76 -24.10 -5.77
N GLU A 22 -37.00 -25.16 -5.56
CA GLU A 22 -36.16 -25.18 -4.35
C GLU A 22 -34.79 -24.54 -4.63
N ALA A 23 -34.62 -23.33 -4.11
CA ALA A 23 -33.32 -22.67 -4.07
C ALA A 23 -32.37 -23.60 -3.29
N ARG A 24 -31.51 -24.35 -3.99
CA ARG A 24 -30.47 -25.18 -3.36
C ARG A 24 -29.69 -24.29 -2.42
N ALA A 25 -29.71 -24.62 -1.13
CA ALA A 25 -28.85 -24.00 -0.15
C ALA A 25 -27.39 -24.00 -0.67
N PRO A 26 -26.65 -22.86 -0.59
CA PRO A 26 -25.31 -22.77 -1.10
C PRO A 26 -24.47 -23.89 -0.50
N ALA A 27 -23.77 -24.65 -1.37
CA ALA A 27 -22.92 -25.75 -0.95
C ALA A 27 -21.91 -25.26 0.11
N PRO A 28 -21.70 -25.99 1.22
CA PRO A 28 -20.79 -25.55 2.27
C PRO A 28 -19.39 -25.34 1.70
N LEU A 29 -18.77 -24.18 2.04
CA LEU A 29 -17.43 -23.85 1.61
C LEU A 29 -16.46 -24.99 1.94
N PRO A 30 -15.60 -25.42 1.02
CA PRO A 30 -14.60 -26.45 1.28
C PRO A 30 -13.69 -26.00 2.43
N ARG A 31 -13.15 -26.96 3.20
CA ARG A 31 -12.39 -26.75 4.46
C ARG A 31 -11.41 -25.58 4.42
N TYR A 32 -10.63 -25.42 3.33
CA TYR A 32 -9.66 -24.32 3.17
C TYR A 32 -10.34 -22.99 2.83
N GLY A 33 -11.47 -22.96 2.13
CA GLY A 33 -12.22 -21.74 1.88
C GLY A 33 -12.75 -21.10 3.17
N ARG A 34 -13.27 -21.92 4.09
CA ARG A 34 -13.71 -21.46 5.42
C ARG A 34 -12.54 -20.92 6.25
N ARG A 35 -11.38 -21.62 6.23
CA ARG A 35 -10.15 -21.16 6.90
C ARG A 35 -9.63 -19.85 6.32
N ALA A 36 -9.67 -19.69 5.00
CA ALA A 36 -9.28 -18.46 4.32
C ALA A 36 -10.20 -17.28 4.72
N ALA A 37 -11.51 -17.50 4.77
CA ALA A 37 -12.45 -16.49 5.22
C ALA A 37 -12.17 -16.05 6.68
N VAL A 38 -11.94 -17.01 7.59
CA VAL A 38 -11.57 -16.70 8.98
C VAL A 38 -10.26 -15.91 9.04
N LEU A 39 -9.23 -16.32 8.30
CA LEU A 39 -7.95 -15.61 8.27
C LEU A 39 -8.11 -14.17 7.78
N VAL A 40 -8.87 -13.94 6.71
CA VAL A 40 -9.13 -12.60 6.17
C VAL A 40 -9.83 -11.72 7.20
N VAL A 41 -10.85 -12.25 7.90
CA VAL A 41 -11.54 -11.50 8.95
C VAL A 41 -10.61 -11.17 10.12
N VAL A 42 -9.83 -12.15 10.60
CA VAL A 42 -8.88 -11.95 11.71
C VAL A 42 -7.81 -10.92 11.32
N ALA A 43 -7.26 -11.04 10.12
CA ALA A 43 -6.28 -10.07 9.61
C ALA A 43 -6.88 -8.67 9.50
N GLY A 44 -8.10 -8.53 8.95
CA GLY A 44 -8.79 -7.25 8.84
C GLY A 44 -9.06 -6.60 10.20
N VAL A 45 -9.50 -7.37 11.19
CA VAL A 45 -9.69 -6.89 12.57
C VAL A 45 -8.35 -6.46 13.19
N PHE A 46 -7.29 -7.23 12.95
CA PHE A 46 -5.94 -6.88 13.43
C PHE A 46 -5.45 -5.57 12.81
N TYR A 47 -5.54 -5.41 11.47
CA TYR A 47 -5.11 -4.18 10.80
C TYR A 47 -5.92 -2.97 11.24
N ALA A 48 -7.24 -3.10 11.35
CA ALA A 48 -8.10 -2.05 11.88
C ALA A 48 -7.77 -1.71 13.34
N GLY A 49 -7.44 -2.72 14.15
CA GLY A 49 -6.96 -2.55 15.52
C GLY A 49 -5.67 -1.75 15.59
N VAL A 50 -4.67 -2.09 14.76
CA VAL A 50 -3.41 -1.34 14.67
C VAL A 50 -3.67 0.10 14.22
N ALA A 51 -4.45 0.30 13.15
CA ALA A 51 -4.80 1.63 12.65
C ALA A 51 -5.48 2.49 13.74
N ARG A 52 -6.43 1.92 14.51
CA ARG A 52 -7.25 2.68 15.46
C ARG A 52 -6.58 2.88 16.83
N PHE A 53 -5.90 1.86 17.35
CA PHE A 53 -5.42 1.86 18.75
C PHE A 53 -3.92 2.09 18.88
N VAL A 54 -3.12 1.76 17.84
CA VAL A 54 -1.67 1.97 17.85
C VAL A 54 -1.31 3.25 17.10
N LEU A 55 -1.86 3.44 15.88
CA LEU A 55 -1.65 4.65 15.08
C LEU A 55 -2.74 5.72 15.33
N GLU A 56 -3.70 5.46 16.22
CA GLU A 56 -4.76 6.38 16.68
C GLU A 56 -5.65 6.95 15.55
N GLY A 57 -5.66 6.28 14.40
CA GLY A 57 -6.37 6.77 13.21
C GLY A 57 -5.79 8.08 12.67
N TYR A 58 -4.54 8.38 12.99
CA TYR A 58 -3.88 9.64 12.70
C TYR A 58 -2.85 9.49 11.58
N PRO A 59 -2.85 10.37 10.57
CA PRO A 59 -1.83 10.38 9.53
C PRO A 59 -0.52 10.96 10.08
N TYR A 60 0.36 10.14 10.62
CA TYR A 60 1.55 10.60 11.34
C TYR A 60 2.68 11.11 10.43
N SER A 61 2.80 10.59 9.20
CA SER A 61 3.79 11.10 8.25
C SER A 61 3.25 12.27 7.42
N GLY A 62 4.16 13.07 6.86
CA GLY A 62 3.80 14.14 5.91
C GLY A 62 3.11 13.59 4.66
N ASP A 63 3.58 12.43 4.16
CA ASP A 63 2.98 11.71 3.04
C ASP A 63 1.50 11.41 3.29
N GLU A 64 1.20 10.79 4.41
CA GLU A 64 -0.17 10.41 4.79
C GLU A 64 -1.07 11.63 5.00
N TYR A 65 -0.53 12.66 5.69
CA TYR A 65 -1.28 13.89 5.91
C TYR A 65 -1.64 14.59 4.60
N SER A 66 -0.69 14.68 3.68
CA SER A 66 -0.91 15.29 2.35
C SER A 66 -2.00 14.56 1.55
N MET A 67 -2.08 13.22 1.64
CA MET A 67 -3.15 12.42 1.01
C MET A 67 -4.51 12.65 1.66
N VAL A 68 -4.57 12.68 3.00
CA VAL A 68 -5.81 12.96 3.75
C VAL A 68 -6.30 14.38 3.49
N LEU A 69 -5.40 15.37 3.47
CA LEU A 69 -5.70 16.76 3.14
C LEU A 69 -6.35 16.89 1.76
N GLN A 70 -5.81 16.20 0.74
CA GLN A 70 -6.40 16.20 -0.59
C GLN A 70 -7.76 15.46 -0.62
N ALA A 71 -7.92 14.40 0.16
CA ALA A 71 -9.20 13.71 0.30
C ALA A 71 -10.28 14.61 0.94
N GLU A 72 -9.91 15.46 1.91
CA GLU A 72 -10.81 16.49 2.46
C GLU A 72 -11.27 17.48 1.38
N GLY A 73 -10.36 17.89 0.48
CA GLY A 73 -10.69 18.72 -0.67
C GLY A 73 -11.69 18.01 -1.59
N PHE A 74 -11.38 16.79 -1.99
CA PHE A 74 -12.25 16.00 -2.87
C PHE A 74 -13.64 15.74 -2.24
N ALA A 75 -13.70 15.50 -0.94
CA ALA A 75 -14.95 15.30 -0.21
C ALA A 75 -15.86 16.54 -0.26
N ARG A 76 -15.28 17.73 -0.43
CA ARG A 76 -16.00 19.01 -0.61
C ARG A 76 -16.12 19.43 -2.09
N GLY A 77 -15.74 18.58 -3.05
CA GLY A 77 -15.79 18.87 -4.49
C GLY A 77 -14.73 19.85 -4.96
N VAL A 78 -13.61 20.01 -4.21
CA VAL A 78 -12.55 20.98 -4.48
C VAL A 78 -11.24 20.24 -4.78
N LEU A 79 -10.59 20.59 -5.89
CA LEU A 79 -9.30 20.03 -6.26
C LEU A 79 -8.14 20.72 -5.53
N LYS A 80 -8.20 22.03 -5.35
CA LYS A 80 -7.22 22.87 -4.66
C LYS A 80 -7.94 24.02 -3.96
N ALA A 81 -7.50 24.41 -2.77
CA ALA A 81 -8.04 25.52 -2.01
C ALA A 81 -7.15 26.76 -2.18
N PRO A 82 -7.68 28.00 -2.09
CA PRO A 82 -6.84 29.19 -2.02
C PRO A 82 -5.89 29.13 -0.82
N ALA A 83 -4.64 29.50 -1.01
CA ALA A 83 -3.70 29.61 0.08
C ALA A 83 -4.07 30.79 0.99
N PRO A 84 -3.91 30.65 2.33
CA PRO A 84 -4.17 31.76 3.24
C PRO A 84 -3.10 32.86 3.09
N PRO A 85 -3.41 34.11 3.49
CA PRO A 85 -2.46 35.22 3.44
C PRO A 85 -1.19 35.02 4.28
N PHE A 86 -1.16 34.01 5.11
CA PHE A 86 -0.06 33.58 5.99
C PHE A 86 0.47 32.21 5.60
N ALA A 87 0.44 31.85 4.32
CA ALA A 87 0.89 30.55 3.82
C ALA A 87 2.32 30.19 4.23
N ASP A 88 3.20 31.20 4.31
CA ASP A 88 4.57 31.11 4.80
C ASP A 88 4.69 30.62 6.26
N TRP A 89 3.61 30.76 7.04
CA TRP A 89 3.57 30.40 8.47
C TRP A 89 2.79 29.12 8.77
N VAL A 90 2.24 28.47 7.77
CA VAL A 90 1.47 27.24 7.89
C VAL A 90 1.95 26.14 6.95
N ALA A 91 3.19 26.28 6.45
CA ALA A 91 3.81 25.27 5.60
C ALA A 91 3.80 23.90 6.27
N VAL A 92 3.52 22.87 5.48
CA VAL A 92 3.48 21.45 5.88
C VAL A 92 4.23 20.63 4.86
N ASP A 93 4.99 19.65 5.33
CA ASP A 93 5.74 18.76 4.48
C ASP A 93 4.80 18.04 3.47
N HIS A 94 5.25 17.93 2.22
CA HIS A 94 4.54 17.26 1.13
C HIS A 94 3.20 17.91 0.71
N VAL A 95 2.95 19.15 1.14
CA VAL A 95 1.84 19.97 0.70
C VAL A 95 2.39 21.14 -0.12
N VAL A 96 2.03 21.20 -1.39
CA VAL A 96 2.41 22.33 -2.27
C VAL A 96 1.53 23.51 -1.91
N MET A 97 2.18 24.62 -1.51
CA MET A 97 1.53 25.82 -1.03
C MET A 97 2.11 27.04 -1.74
N ASP A 98 1.46 27.42 -2.85
CA ASP A 98 1.75 28.65 -3.60
C ASP A 98 0.53 29.59 -3.52
N ALA A 99 -0.13 29.92 -4.64
CA ALA A 99 -1.44 30.58 -4.63
C ALA A 99 -2.57 29.63 -4.16
N TYR A 100 -2.29 28.34 -4.12
CA TYR A 100 -3.23 27.29 -3.73
C TYR A 100 -2.58 26.27 -2.79
N VAL A 101 -3.42 25.61 -2.00
CA VAL A 101 -3.05 24.47 -1.15
C VAL A 101 -3.49 23.18 -1.83
N ARG A 102 -2.57 22.23 -1.99
CA ARG A 102 -2.82 20.95 -2.64
C ARG A 102 -1.77 19.91 -2.29
N SER A 103 -2.12 18.65 -2.41
CA SER A 103 -1.17 17.53 -2.23
C SER A 103 -0.18 17.46 -3.40
N LYS A 104 1.04 17.00 -3.12
CA LYS A 104 1.98 16.60 -4.17
C LYS A 104 1.68 15.24 -4.79
N TYR A 105 0.82 14.44 -4.16
CA TYR A 105 0.56 13.06 -4.57
C TYR A 105 -0.47 12.95 -5.69
N PRO A 106 -0.39 11.87 -6.51
CA PRO A 106 -1.40 11.54 -7.50
C PRO A 106 -2.80 11.38 -6.87
N PRO A 107 -3.88 11.52 -7.68
CA PRO A 107 -5.25 11.63 -7.16
C PRO A 107 -5.84 10.32 -6.61
N GLY A 108 -5.25 9.16 -6.93
CA GLY A 108 -5.88 7.86 -6.66
C GLY A 108 -6.11 7.59 -5.18
N THR A 109 -5.08 7.71 -4.34
CA THR A 109 -5.22 7.47 -2.89
C THR A 109 -6.14 8.48 -2.23
N PRO A 110 -6.00 9.81 -2.45
CA PRO A 110 -6.98 10.76 -1.95
C PRO A 110 -8.43 10.43 -2.35
N ALA A 111 -8.68 10.04 -3.60
CA ALA A 111 -10.02 9.70 -4.07
C ALA A 111 -10.60 8.47 -3.36
N LEU A 112 -9.79 7.45 -3.10
CA LEU A 112 -10.21 6.25 -2.35
C LEU A 112 -10.50 6.54 -0.88
N LEU A 113 -9.86 7.55 -0.28
CA LEU A 113 -10.10 7.96 1.11
C LEU A 113 -11.40 8.76 1.29
N VAL A 114 -11.99 9.34 0.22
CA VAL A 114 -13.19 10.20 0.30
C VAL A 114 -14.36 9.56 1.04
N PRO A 115 -14.76 8.30 0.78
CA PRO A 115 -15.87 7.67 1.53
C PRO A 115 -15.61 7.62 3.03
N GLY A 116 -14.35 7.38 3.44
CA GLY A 116 -13.94 7.39 4.84
C GLY A 116 -14.00 8.80 5.46
N VAL A 117 -13.63 9.83 4.68
CA VAL A 117 -13.75 11.23 5.11
C VAL A 117 -15.22 11.60 5.32
N TRP A 118 -16.12 11.24 4.41
CA TRP A 118 -17.57 11.47 4.57
C TRP A 118 -18.15 10.75 5.79
N ALA A 119 -17.66 9.54 6.06
CA ALA A 119 -18.09 8.75 7.22
C ALA A 119 -17.41 9.17 8.55
N GLY A 120 -16.45 10.09 8.54
CA GLY A 120 -15.65 10.47 9.72
C GLY A 120 -14.67 9.42 10.21
N VAL A 121 -14.40 8.40 9.40
CA VAL A 121 -13.50 7.28 9.72
C VAL A 121 -12.51 6.97 8.58
N PRO A 122 -11.72 7.97 8.11
CA PRO A 122 -10.81 7.77 6.98
C PRO A 122 -9.77 6.67 7.24
N TRP A 123 -9.39 6.45 8.50
CA TRP A 123 -8.45 5.42 8.92
C TRP A 123 -8.93 3.98 8.64
N LEU A 124 -10.23 3.76 8.46
CA LEU A 124 -10.80 2.43 8.21
C LEU A 124 -10.68 2.01 6.73
N VAL A 125 -10.49 2.95 5.83
CA VAL A 125 -10.46 2.68 4.37
C VAL A 125 -9.33 1.70 4.02
N THR A 126 -8.11 1.97 4.47
CA THR A 126 -6.94 1.16 4.13
C THR A 126 -7.00 -0.27 4.69
N PRO A 127 -7.45 -0.52 5.94
CA PRO A 127 -7.75 -1.89 6.41
C PRO A 127 -8.79 -2.63 5.54
N LEU A 128 -9.81 -1.94 5.05
CA LEU A 128 -10.81 -2.54 4.15
C LEU A 128 -10.20 -2.88 2.78
N GLU A 129 -9.37 -2.00 2.22
CA GLU A 129 -8.61 -2.27 0.99
C GLU A 129 -7.69 -3.48 1.16
N ALA A 130 -7.04 -3.63 2.31
CA ALA A 130 -6.22 -4.80 2.62
C ALA A 130 -7.03 -6.10 2.66
N VAL A 131 -8.22 -6.08 3.26
CA VAL A 131 -9.16 -7.21 3.24
C VAL A 131 -9.54 -7.58 1.80
N LEU A 132 -9.88 -6.60 0.97
CA LEU A 132 -10.21 -6.82 -0.44
C LEU A 132 -9.00 -7.35 -1.21
N ALA A 133 -7.78 -6.86 -0.93
CA ALA A 133 -6.54 -7.37 -1.53
C ALA A 133 -6.32 -8.84 -1.18
N LEU A 134 -6.50 -9.23 0.08
CA LEU A 134 -6.40 -10.63 0.52
C LEU A 134 -7.43 -11.52 -0.18
N VAL A 135 -8.67 -11.06 -0.32
CA VAL A 135 -9.74 -11.79 -1.03
C VAL A 135 -9.38 -11.95 -2.51
N ALA A 136 -8.96 -10.88 -3.18
CA ALA A 136 -8.55 -10.93 -4.59
C ALA A 136 -7.36 -11.88 -4.78
N PHE A 137 -6.37 -11.79 -3.89
CA PHE A 137 -5.18 -12.65 -3.93
C PHE A 137 -5.52 -14.14 -3.68
N TRP A 138 -6.43 -14.43 -2.74
CA TRP A 138 -6.96 -15.78 -2.57
C TRP A 138 -7.53 -16.35 -3.86
N PHE A 139 -8.40 -15.61 -4.55
CA PHE A 139 -8.97 -16.05 -5.82
C PHE A 139 -7.94 -16.16 -6.94
N ALA A 140 -6.94 -15.29 -6.98
CA ALA A 140 -5.81 -15.37 -7.90
C ALA A 140 -5.02 -16.68 -7.70
N CYS A 141 -4.68 -17.00 -6.45
CA CYS A 141 -4.00 -18.25 -6.11
C CYS A 141 -4.87 -19.46 -6.42
N ARG A 142 -6.19 -19.43 -6.09
CA ARG A 142 -7.13 -20.53 -6.36
C ARG A 142 -7.34 -20.81 -7.86
N ALA A 143 -7.05 -19.85 -8.72
CA ALA A 143 -7.11 -20.07 -10.15
C ALA A 143 -6.05 -21.08 -10.65
N VAL A 144 -4.89 -21.15 -9.98
CA VAL A 144 -3.73 -21.92 -10.49
C VAL A 144 -3.13 -22.90 -9.47
N LEU A 145 -3.35 -22.71 -8.18
CA LEU A 145 -2.87 -23.57 -7.10
C LEU A 145 -4.00 -24.39 -6.47
N ASP A 146 -3.65 -25.49 -5.84
CA ASP A 146 -4.56 -26.22 -4.98
C ASP A 146 -4.99 -25.41 -3.74
N ALA A 147 -6.05 -25.86 -3.06
CA ALA A 147 -6.63 -25.12 -1.93
C ALA A 147 -5.67 -24.93 -0.74
N ARG A 148 -4.76 -25.88 -0.49
CA ARG A 148 -3.79 -25.82 0.59
C ARG A 148 -2.70 -24.79 0.29
N ARG A 149 -2.09 -24.85 -0.90
CA ARG A 149 -1.08 -23.89 -1.32
C ARG A 149 -1.65 -22.48 -1.41
N SER A 150 -2.89 -22.34 -1.92
CA SER A 150 -3.59 -21.04 -1.93
C SER A 150 -3.79 -20.47 -0.53
N PHE A 151 -4.18 -21.31 0.44
CA PHE A 151 -4.31 -20.89 1.84
C PHE A 151 -2.95 -20.47 2.42
N LEU A 152 -1.88 -21.19 2.13
CA LEU A 152 -0.54 -20.82 2.56
C LEU A 152 -0.08 -19.50 1.95
N ALA A 153 -0.35 -19.26 0.64
CA ALA A 153 -0.04 -17.99 -0.01
C ALA A 153 -0.77 -16.83 0.66
N LEU A 154 -2.07 -17.00 0.94
CA LEU A 154 -2.85 -16.03 1.69
C LEU A 154 -2.28 -15.76 3.08
N ALA A 155 -1.87 -16.82 3.81
CA ALA A 155 -1.28 -16.70 5.13
C ALA A 155 0.09 -16.00 5.09
N PHE A 156 0.94 -16.32 4.10
CA PHE A 156 2.21 -15.62 3.89
C PHE A 156 2.00 -14.13 3.66
N LEU A 157 1.06 -13.74 2.79
CA LEU A 157 0.77 -12.32 2.54
C LEU A 157 0.22 -11.64 3.79
N ALA A 158 -0.80 -12.23 4.43
CA ALA A 158 -1.46 -11.65 5.59
C ALA A 158 -0.54 -11.49 6.81
N ALA A 159 0.42 -12.40 7.01
CA ALA A 159 1.38 -12.34 8.12
C ALA A 159 2.64 -11.52 7.80
N THR A 160 2.79 -11.00 6.57
CA THR A 160 3.95 -10.18 6.19
C THR A 160 3.93 -8.84 6.93
N PRO A 161 4.99 -8.49 7.71
CA PRO A 161 5.02 -7.24 8.48
C PRO A 161 4.78 -5.99 7.65
N LEU A 162 5.40 -5.90 6.45
CA LEU A 162 5.21 -4.76 5.55
C LEU A 162 3.75 -4.61 5.12
N PHE A 163 3.08 -5.71 4.74
CA PHE A 163 1.67 -5.67 4.37
C PHE A 163 0.79 -5.24 5.54
N ALA A 164 1.01 -5.81 6.72
CA ALA A 164 0.24 -5.51 7.92
C ALA A 164 0.40 -4.04 8.35
N PHE A 165 1.62 -3.50 8.26
CA PHE A 165 1.89 -2.09 8.54
C PHE A 165 1.20 -1.17 7.52
N GLN A 166 1.38 -1.42 6.23
CA GLN A 166 0.76 -0.62 5.17
C GLN A 166 -0.76 -0.65 5.24
N ALA A 167 -1.34 -1.79 5.63
CA ALA A 167 -2.78 -1.94 5.84
C ALA A 167 -3.34 -1.06 6.96
N ALA A 168 -2.51 -0.56 7.86
CA ALA A 168 -2.91 0.29 8.98
C ALA A 168 -2.62 1.79 8.78
N THR A 169 -1.94 2.17 7.68
CA THR A 169 -1.53 3.54 7.36
C THR A 169 -2.33 4.11 6.18
N PHE A 170 -2.26 5.44 5.96
CA PHE A 170 -2.96 6.08 4.82
C PHE A 170 -2.13 6.06 3.52
N LEU A 171 -1.06 5.27 3.46
CA LEU A 171 -0.16 5.20 2.32
C LEU A 171 -0.79 4.54 1.09
N SER A 172 -0.37 4.95 -0.10
CA SER A 172 -0.85 4.43 -1.39
C SER A 172 -0.54 2.95 -1.68
N HIS A 173 0.26 2.30 -0.83
CA HIS A 173 0.77 0.95 -1.08
C HIS A 173 -0.31 -0.14 -0.96
N THR A 174 -1.23 0.00 0.00
CA THR A 174 -2.31 -0.98 0.19
C THR A 174 -3.30 -1.00 -0.98
N PRO A 175 -3.85 0.13 -1.45
CA PRO A 175 -4.67 0.11 -2.67
C PRO A 175 -3.89 -0.34 -3.91
N THR A 176 -2.58 -0.06 -3.99
CA THR A 176 -1.71 -0.61 -5.05
C THR A 176 -1.67 -2.14 -4.99
N LEU A 177 -1.54 -2.74 -3.81
CA LEU A 177 -1.60 -4.20 -3.62
C LEU A 177 -2.98 -4.78 -3.95
N LEU A 178 -4.07 -4.08 -3.63
CA LEU A 178 -5.42 -4.48 -4.02
C LEU A 178 -5.55 -4.60 -5.54
N PHE A 179 -5.25 -3.52 -6.27
CA PHE A 179 -5.35 -3.56 -7.74
C PHE A 179 -4.31 -4.50 -8.35
N GLY A 180 -3.12 -4.65 -7.75
CA GLY A 180 -2.13 -5.65 -8.13
C GLY A 180 -2.64 -7.09 -7.99
N ALA A 181 -3.31 -7.40 -6.88
CA ALA A 181 -3.92 -8.73 -6.65
C ALA A 181 -5.06 -9.02 -7.65
N VAL A 182 -5.90 -8.02 -7.96
CA VAL A 182 -6.94 -8.13 -8.99
C VAL A 182 -6.31 -8.29 -10.38
N ALA A 183 -5.23 -7.58 -10.67
CA ALA A 183 -4.49 -7.72 -11.93
C ALA A 183 -3.93 -9.14 -12.09
N ILE A 184 -3.34 -9.73 -11.03
CA ILE A 184 -2.85 -11.12 -11.05
C ILE A 184 -4.01 -12.10 -11.25
N LEU A 185 -5.16 -11.89 -10.61
CA LEU A 185 -6.36 -12.68 -10.84
C LEU A 185 -6.81 -12.58 -12.30
N ALA A 186 -6.81 -11.37 -12.86
CA ALA A 186 -7.19 -11.15 -14.26
C ALA A 186 -6.26 -11.89 -15.23
N VAL A 187 -4.93 -11.81 -15.02
CA VAL A 187 -3.94 -12.56 -15.81
C VAL A 187 -4.15 -14.06 -15.69
N ALA A 188 -4.35 -14.60 -14.48
CA ALA A 188 -4.57 -16.02 -14.26
C ALA A 188 -5.86 -16.51 -14.97
N ARG A 189 -6.92 -15.72 -14.95
CA ARG A 189 -8.19 -16.03 -15.62
C ARG A 189 -8.12 -15.87 -17.13
N TRP A 190 -7.38 -14.86 -17.61
CA TRP A 190 -7.11 -14.71 -19.04
C TRP A 190 -6.34 -15.91 -19.58
N GLU A 191 -5.30 -16.33 -18.88
CA GLU A 191 -4.52 -17.49 -19.33
C GLU A 191 -5.38 -18.75 -19.47
N GLN A 192 -6.34 -18.98 -18.58
CA GLN A 192 -7.25 -20.11 -18.61
C GLN A 192 -8.32 -20.03 -19.70
N SER A 193 -8.89 -18.85 -19.91
CA SER A 193 -10.08 -18.67 -20.74
C SER A 193 -9.81 -18.02 -22.09
N LYS A 194 -8.67 -17.35 -22.22
CA LYS A 194 -8.27 -16.50 -23.36
C LYS A 194 -9.28 -15.39 -23.71
N ARG A 195 -10.20 -15.06 -22.77
CA ARG A 195 -11.20 -14.01 -22.97
C ARG A 195 -10.56 -12.64 -22.76
N SER A 196 -10.68 -11.76 -23.76
CA SER A 196 -10.10 -10.40 -23.74
C SER A 196 -10.63 -9.52 -22.61
N GLY A 197 -11.85 -9.78 -22.08
CA GLY A 197 -12.40 -9.06 -20.94
C GLY A 197 -11.49 -9.09 -19.68
N TRP A 198 -10.72 -10.16 -19.49
CA TRP A 198 -9.74 -10.23 -18.41
C TRP A 198 -8.52 -9.33 -18.67
N LEU A 199 -8.12 -9.14 -19.93
CA LEU A 199 -7.06 -8.17 -20.28
C LEU A 199 -7.55 -6.74 -20.10
N VAL A 200 -8.82 -6.46 -20.40
CA VAL A 200 -9.43 -5.15 -20.09
C VAL A 200 -9.40 -4.89 -18.59
N LEU A 201 -9.78 -5.87 -17.76
CA LEU A 201 -9.71 -5.74 -16.30
C LEU A 201 -8.25 -5.55 -15.82
N PHE A 202 -7.29 -6.31 -16.38
CA PHE A 202 -5.88 -6.13 -16.08
C PHE A 202 -5.42 -4.70 -16.39
N GLY A 203 -5.72 -4.19 -17.59
CA GLY A 203 -5.36 -2.85 -18.02
C GLY A 203 -6.02 -1.76 -17.16
N ALA A 204 -7.28 -1.94 -16.77
CA ALA A 204 -7.95 -1.05 -15.83
C ALA A 204 -7.26 -1.03 -14.46
N CYS A 205 -6.85 -2.21 -13.94
CA CYS A 205 -6.08 -2.29 -12.69
C CYS A 205 -4.70 -1.60 -12.81
N VAL A 206 -4.00 -1.79 -13.94
CA VAL A 206 -2.75 -1.07 -14.25
C VAL A 206 -2.99 0.45 -14.21
N GLY A 207 -4.07 0.92 -14.82
CA GLY A 207 -4.47 2.32 -14.80
C GLY A 207 -4.80 2.83 -13.39
N CYS A 208 -5.51 2.06 -12.59
CA CYS A 208 -5.76 2.38 -11.18
C CYS A 208 -4.43 2.48 -10.39
N VAL A 209 -3.51 1.52 -10.57
CA VAL A 209 -2.18 1.57 -9.95
C VAL A 209 -1.42 2.81 -10.42
N PHE A 210 -1.53 3.18 -11.70
CA PHE A 210 -0.91 4.40 -12.24
C PHE A 210 -1.42 5.66 -11.53
N LEU A 211 -2.75 5.78 -11.29
CA LEU A 211 -3.33 6.88 -10.52
C LEU A 211 -2.90 6.94 -9.06
N LEU A 212 -2.44 5.82 -8.50
CA LEU A 212 -1.91 5.73 -7.13
C LEU A 212 -0.41 6.02 -7.11
N ARG A 213 0.31 5.37 -8.03
CA ARG A 213 1.76 5.30 -8.13
C ARG A 213 2.15 5.07 -9.60
N PRO A 214 2.44 6.13 -10.37
CA PRO A 214 2.64 6.03 -11.82
C PRO A 214 3.72 5.02 -12.23
N VAL A 215 4.85 4.98 -11.51
CA VAL A 215 5.94 4.05 -11.80
C VAL A 215 5.51 2.60 -11.58
N ASP A 216 4.83 2.31 -10.46
CA ASP A 216 4.36 0.97 -10.13
C ASP A 216 3.33 0.48 -11.17
N GLY A 217 2.45 1.38 -11.64
CA GLY A 217 1.49 1.09 -12.71
C GLY A 217 2.18 0.73 -14.02
N ALA A 218 3.21 1.49 -14.41
CA ALA A 218 3.99 1.22 -15.61
C ALA A 218 4.72 -0.13 -15.51
N LEU A 219 5.39 -0.42 -14.40
CA LEU A 219 6.13 -1.68 -14.19
C LEU A 219 5.18 -2.89 -14.16
N LEU A 220 4.01 -2.75 -13.53
CA LEU A 220 2.98 -3.79 -13.53
C LEU A 220 2.46 -4.05 -14.96
N GLY A 221 2.19 -2.99 -15.73
CA GLY A 221 1.77 -3.10 -17.12
C GLY A 221 2.81 -3.79 -18.00
N LEU A 222 4.07 -3.39 -17.88
CA LEU A 222 5.19 -3.99 -18.61
C LEU A 222 5.41 -5.47 -18.26
N SER A 223 5.01 -5.90 -17.06
CA SER A 223 5.12 -7.32 -16.66
C SER A 223 4.34 -8.26 -17.58
N LEU A 224 3.33 -7.75 -18.32
CA LEU A 224 2.59 -8.53 -19.31
C LEU A 224 3.45 -8.95 -20.52
N MET A 225 4.64 -8.34 -20.72
CA MET A 225 5.61 -8.75 -21.74
C MET A 225 6.06 -10.21 -21.57
N ALA A 226 5.94 -10.75 -20.36
CA ALA A 226 6.22 -12.16 -20.06
C ALA A 226 5.47 -13.16 -20.97
N PHE A 227 4.35 -12.74 -21.57
CA PHE A 227 3.53 -13.56 -22.46
C PHE A 227 3.92 -13.45 -23.94
N GLY A 228 4.76 -12.48 -24.33
CA GLY A 228 5.18 -12.26 -25.70
C GLY A 228 4.01 -11.96 -26.67
N SER A 229 2.87 -11.49 -26.17
CA SER A 229 1.65 -11.26 -26.93
C SER A 229 1.40 -9.78 -27.16
N LEU A 230 1.72 -9.26 -28.35
CA LEU A 230 1.44 -7.88 -28.70
C LEU A 230 -0.07 -7.53 -28.61
N PRO A 231 -1.01 -8.38 -29.10
CA PRO A 231 -2.43 -8.08 -28.91
C PRO A 231 -2.85 -7.95 -27.45
N ALA A 232 -2.28 -8.77 -26.54
CA ALA A 232 -2.57 -8.66 -25.11
C ALA A 232 -2.06 -7.33 -24.54
N LEU A 233 -0.84 -6.92 -24.90
CA LEU A 233 -0.27 -5.63 -24.52
C LEU A 233 -1.11 -4.45 -25.03
N LEU A 234 -1.57 -4.51 -26.28
CA LEU A 234 -2.40 -3.45 -26.86
C LEU A 234 -3.76 -3.33 -26.17
N VAL A 235 -4.44 -4.46 -25.90
CA VAL A 235 -5.73 -4.43 -25.18
C VAL A 235 -5.55 -3.90 -23.75
N ALA A 236 -4.57 -4.39 -23.03
CA ALA A 236 -4.29 -3.92 -21.67
C ALA A 236 -3.86 -2.44 -21.63
N GLY A 237 -2.97 -2.04 -22.55
CA GLY A 237 -2.53 -0.65 -22.70
C GLY A 237 -3.70 0.29 -23.03
N ALA A 238 -4.52 -0.05 -24.03
CA ALA A 238 -5.70 0.76 -24.38
C ALA A 238 -6.67 0.90 -23.18
N SER A 239 -6.83 -0.14 -22.37
CA SER A 239 -7.71 -0.13 -21.20
C SER A 239 -7.14 0.69 -20.04
N SER A 240 -5.83 0.93 -19.97
CA SER A 240 -5.20 1.80 -18.98
C SER A 240 -5.22 3.28 -19.37
N LEU A 241 -5.33 3.61 -20.66
CA LEU A 241 -5.26 4.99 -21.17
C LEU A 241 -6.24 5.98 -20.52
N PRO A 242 -7.52 5.64 -20.23
CA PRO A 242 -8.43 6.57 -19.57
C PRO A 242 -7.92 7.05 -18.20
N PHE A 243 -7.25 6.17 -17.46
CA PHE A 243 -6.69 6.48 -16.14
C PHE A 243 -5.43 7.34 -16.26
N VAL A 244 -4.56 7.04 -17.23
CA VAL A 244 -3.39 7.86 -17.55
C VAL A 244 -3.84 9.26 -18.00
N ALA A 245 -4.85 9.35 -18.87
CA ALA A 245 -5.42 10.61 -19.29
C ALA A 245 -6.02 11.42 -18.11
N LEU A 246 -6.66 10.73 -17.16
CA LEU A 246 -7.18 11.34 -15.94
C LEU A 246 -6.06 11.91 -15.06
N ASP A 247 -4.93 11.21 -14.90
CA ASP A 247 -3.76 11.71 -14.16
C ASP A 247 -3.16 12.96 -14.84
N LEU A 248 -2.95 12.90 -16.13
CA LEU A 248 -2.43 14.04 -16.91
C LEU A 248 -3.38 15.26 -16.84
N TRP A 249 -4.68 15.02 -16.90
CA TRP A 249 -5.69 16.06 -16.74
C TRP A 249 -5.69 16.64 -15.32
N TYR A 250 -5.59 15.78 -14.30
CA TYR A 250 -5.45 16.19 -12.90
C TYR A 250 -4.21 17.08 -12.71
N ASN A 251 -3.05 16.66 -13.23
CA ASN A 251 -1.81 17.44 -13.16
C ASN A 251 -1.95 18.80 -13.83
N LYS A 252 -2.61 18.86 -15.00
CA LYS A 252 -2.89 20.13 -15.68
C LYS A 252 -3.74 21.07 -14.82
N LEU A 253 -4.77 20.56 -14.15
CA LEU A 253 -5.64 21.36 -13.28
C LEU A 253 -4.92 21.81 -11.99
N GLN A 254 -4.10 20.94 -11.43
CA GLN A 254 -3.39 21.20 -10.18
C GLN A 254 -2.18 22.12 -10.39
N PHE A 255 -1.38 21.86 -11.42
CA PHE A 255 -0.04 22.45 -11.57
C PHE A 255 0.12 23.26 -12.87
N GLY A 256 -0.91 23.32 -13.71
CA GLY A 256 -0.92 24.12 -14.95
C GLY A 256 -0.38 23.39 -16.18
N SER A 257 0.29 22.24 -16.02
CA SER A 257 0.80 21.40 -17.12
C SER A 257 0.49 19.93 -16.87
N PRO A 258 0.12 19.14 -17.90
CA PRO A 258 -0.11 17.71 -17.74
C PRO A 258 1.16 16.94 -17.35
N PHE A 259 2.34 17.47 -17.64
CA PHE A 259 3.64 16.85 -17.37
C PHE A 259 4.35 17.42 -16.13
N LEU A 260 3.72 18.36 -15.45
CA LEU A 260 4.20 18.87 -14.16
C LEU A 260 3.41 18.17 -13.06
N ASP A 261 4.06 17.29 -12.34
CA ASP A 261 3.48 16.60 -11.19
C ASP A 261 3.81 17.31 -9.87
N GLY A 262 3.18 16.86 -8.79
CA GLY A 262 3.37 17.48 -7.49
C GLY A 262 4.76 17.28 -6.90
N TYR A 263 5.48 16.21 -7.26
CA TYR A 263 6.85 15.99 -6.78
C TYR A 263 7.80 17.09 -7.26
N LYS A 264 7.65 17.52 -8.52
CA LYS A 264 8.40 18.66 -9.07
C LYS A 264 8.00 19.99 -8.45
N ALA A 265 6.70 20.17 -8.23
CA ALA A 265 6.18 21.39 -7.65
C ALA A 265 6.55 21.56 -6.17
N ASP A 266 6.67 20.45 -5.42
CA ASP A 266 7.05 20.40 -4.00
C ASP A 266 8.55 20.63 -3.78
N MET A 267 9.38 20.23 -4.74
CA MET A 267 10.84 20.29 -4.64
C MET A 267 11.48 21.00 -5.85
N PRO A 268 11.28 22.30 -6.02
CA PRO A 268 11.85 23.03 -7.17
C PRO A 268 13.39 22.99 -7.20
N GLY A 269 14.07 22.89 -6.05
CA GLY A 269 15.51 22.68 -5.95
C GLY A 269 15.96 21.32 -6.47
N PHE A 270 15.12 20.31 -6.39
CA PHE A 270 15.35 18.98 -6.95
C PHE A 270 15.38 19.03 -8.50
N VAL A 271 14.47 19.79 -9.11
CA VAL A 271 14.45 20.05 -10.56
C VAL A 271 15.73 20.73 -11.03
N ALA A 272 16.27 21.68 -10.26
CA ALA A 272 17.52 22.38 -10.59
C ALA A 272 18.74 21.44 -10.57
N ILE A 273 18.73 20.42 -9.73
CA ILE A 273 19.84 19.44 -9.61
C ILE A 273 19.69 18.30 -10.62
N TYR A 274 18.46 17.83 -10.87
CA TYR A 274 18.18 16.59 -11.61
C TYR A 274 17.49 16.79 -12.97
N GLY A 275 17.17 18.04 -13.34
CA GLY A 275 16.60 18.42 -14.63
C GLY A 275 15.07 18.41 -14.71
N GLU A 276 14.52 19.09 -15.73
CA GLU A 276 13.08 19.31 -15.92
C GLU A 276 12.28 18.08 -16.39
N SER A 277 12.92 16.93 -16.54
CA SER A 277 12.36 15.72 -17.18
C SER A 277 11.38 14.91 -16.32
N GLY A 278 10.81 15.47 -15.36
CA GLY A 278 9.57 15.19 -14.73
C GLY A 278 9.29 13.85 -14.07
N ALA A 279 8.27 13.12 -14.51
CA ALA A 279 7.86 11.84 -13.90
C ALA A 279 9.00 10.81 -13.84
N VAL A 280 10.06 11.06 -14.58
CA VAL A 280 11.34 10.33 -14.60
C VAL A 280 12.37 11.00 -13.68
N SER A 281 12.02 12.08 -12.98
CA SER A 281 12.96 12.85 -12.15
C SER A 281 13.56 12.07 -10.97
N ASN A 282 12.91 11.00 -10.55
CA ASN A 282 13.45 10.10 -9.54
C ASN A 282 14.37 9.01 -10.13
N ILE A 283 14.55 8.97 -11.47
CA ILE A 283 15.42 8.02 -12.15
C ILE A 283 16.60 8.80 -12.72
N HIS A 284 17.74 8.77 -12.05
CA HIS A 284 18.95 9.39 -12.55
C HIS A 284 20.05 8.35 -12.73
N PRO A 285 20.56 8.15 -13.97
CA PRO A 285 21.56 7.08 -14.25
C PRO A 285 22.83 7.17 -13.40
N LEU A 286 23.25 8.39 -13.03
CA LEU A 286 24.44 8.60 -12.21
C LEU A 286 24.27 8.18 -10.76
N HIS A 287 23.05 8.11 -10.25
CA HIS A 287 22.76 7.65 -8.87
C HIS A 287 22.96 6.14 -8.72
N VAL A 288 22.70 5.37 -9.79
CA VAL A 288 22.88 3.91 -9.78
C VAL A 288 24.34 3.50 -9.57
N VAL A 289 25.28 4.31 -10.05
CA VAL A 289 26.71 4.03 -9.96
C VAL A 289 27.41 4.71 -8.78
N ALA A 290 26.73 5.56 -8.04
CA ALA A 290 27.31 6.17 -6.84
C ALA A 290 27.47 5.10 -5.74
N PRO A 291 28.68 4.87 -5.18
CA PRO A 291 28.92 3.81 -4.18
C PRO A 291 27.99 3.90 -2.97
N LEU A 292 27.68 5.11 -2.50
CA LEU A 292 26.76 5.34 -1.38
C LEU A 292 25.33 4.90 -1.74
N GLN A 293 24.88 5.16 -2.96
CA GLN A 293 23.53 4.78 -3.41
C GLN A 293 23.39 3.27 -3.58
N ILE A 294 24.43 2.62 -4.13
CA ILE A 294 24.51 1.15 -4.21
C ILE A 294 24.39 0.55 -2.80
N PHE A 295 25.13 1.10 -1.83
CA PHE A 295 25.04 0.65 -0.45
C PHE A 295 23.65 0.83 0.14
N HIS A 296 22.99 1.96 -0.12
CA HIS A 296 21.60 2.18 0.30
C HIS A 296 20.65 1.15 -0.29
N HIS A 297 20.74 0.84 -1.58
CA HIS A 297 19.89 -0.17 -2.20
C HIS A 297 20.11 -1.57 -1.59
N PHE A 298 21.34 -1.93 -1.26
CA PHE A 298 21.61 -3.19 -0.55
C PHE A 298 20.99 -3.21 0.85
N THR A 299 21.08 -2.13 1.62
CA THR A 299 20.47 -2.06 2.95
C THR A 299 18.94 -2.08 2.88
N GLU A 300 18.35 -1.50 1.85
CA GLU A 300 16.90 -1.58 1.61
C GLU A 300 16.45 -2.99 1.25
N LEU A 301 17.19 -3.69 0.38
CA LEU A 301 16.93 -5.09 0.04
C LEU A 301 17.11 -6.00 1.25
N GLU A 302 18.17 -5.81 2.01
CA GLU A 302 18.39 -6.54 3.27
C GLU A 302 17.20 -6.33 4.22
N SER A 303 16.83 -5.07 4.44
CA SER A 303 15.69 -4.72 5.29
C SER A 303 14.39 -5.35 4.79
N PHE A 304 14.12 -5.29 3.47
CA PHE A 304 12.95 -5.94 2.89
C PHE A 304 12.92 -7.44 3.18
N PHE A 305 14.02 -8.14 2.92
CA PHE A 305 14.07 -9.59 3.03
C PHE A 305 14.16 -10.12 4.46
N LEU A 306 14.79 -9.38 5.38
CA LEU A 306 15.01 -9.83 6.74
C LEU A 306 14.06 -9.24 7.78
N GLN A 307 13.55 -8.02 7.56
CA GLN A 307 12.76 -7.30 8.56
C GLN A 307 11.30 -7.16 8.14
N TRP A 308 11.01 -6.95 6.84
CA TRP A 308 9.70 -6.58 6.35
C TRP A 308 8.94 -7.71 5.66
N THR A 309 9.59 -8.84 5.41
CA THR A 309 8.94 -10.08 4.98
C THR A 309 8.98 -11.12 6.10
N ILE A 310 8.32 -12.26 5.88
CA ILE A 310 8.45 -13.40 6.78
C ILE A 310 9.88 -13.95 6.67
N PRO A 311 10.65 -14.09 7.76
CA PRO A 311 12.01 -14.58 7.73
C PRO A 311 12.15 -15.90 6.97
N GLY A 312 13.09 -15.96 6.04
CA GLY A 312 13.30 -17.14 5.19
C GLY A 312 12.29 -17.31 4.04
N SER A 313 11.26 -16.45 3.93
CA SER A 313 10.26 -16.56 2.85
C SER A 313 10.88 -16.46 1.45
N VAL A 314 11.95 -15.70 1.29
CA VAL A 314 12.68 -15.59 0.02
C VAL A 314 13.32 -16.91 -0.37
N LEU A 315 13.99 -17.58 0.57
CA LEU A 315 14.59 -18.91 0.33
C LEU A 315 13.49 -19.92 -0.02
N VAL A 316 12.38 -19.90 0.73
CA VAL A 316 11.23 -20.77 0.47
C VAL A 316 10.60 -20.46 -0.89
N ALA A 317 10.56 -19.18 -1.31
CA ALA A 317 10.09 -18.78 -2.63
C ALA A 317 11.03 -19.28 -3.75
N CYS A 318 12.34 -19.24 -3.56
CA CYS A 318 13.31 -19.84 -4.49
C CYS A 318 13.07 -21.36 -4.63
N ILE A 319 12.87 -22.07 -3.53
CA ILE A 319 12.48 -23.48 -3.56
C ILE A 319 11.16 -23.65 -4.34
N GLY A 320 10.17 -22.80 -4.08
CA GLY A 320 8.88 -22.81 -4.79
C GLY A 320 9.00 -22.60 -6.27
N TRP A 321 9.89 -21.69 -6.69
CA TRP A 321 10.21 -21.49 -8.11
C TRP A 321 10.70 -22.79 -8.77
N VAL A 322 11.62 -23.49 -8.12
CA VAL A 322 12.16 -24.76 -8.61
C VAL A 322 11.10 -25.86 -8.61
N VAL A 323 10.26 -25.93 -7.55
CA VAL A 323 9.16 -26.91 -7.47
C VAL A 323 8.19 -26.73 -8.63
N LEU A 324 7.72 -25.51 -8.88
CA LEU A 324 6.81 -25.22 -10.00
C LEU A 324 7.45 -25.52 -11.36
N ARG A 325 8.75 -25.27 -11.53
CA ARG A 325 9.47 -25.66 -12.77
C ARG A 325 9.52 -27.17 -12.98
N LYS A 326 9.72 -27.96 -11.91
CA LYS A 326 9.67 -29.41 -11.98
C LYS A 326 8.28 -29.93 -12.30
N GLU A 327 7.23 -29.35 -11.70
CA GLU A 327 5.82 -29.70 -11.99
C GLU A 327 5.48 -29.41 -13.45
N GLN A 328 5.95 -28.29 -14.01
CA GLN A 328 5.81 -27.96 -15.43
C GLN A 328 6.49 -28.99 -16.34
N ALA A 329 7.72 -29.38 -16.01
CA ALA A 329 8.46 -30.40 -16.77
C ALA A 329 7.79 -31.78 -16.72
N ALA A 330 7.02 -32.06 -15.63
CA ALA A 330 6.19 -33.27 -15.49
C ALA A 330 4.81 -33.18 -16.18
N GLY A 331 4.53 -32.08 -16.90
CA GLY A 331 3.28 -31.90 -17.69
C GLY A 331 2.21 -31.04 -17.02
N ASP A 332 2.37 -30.58 -15.76
CA ASP A 332 1.44 -29.61 -15.14
C ASP A 332 1.82 -28.17 -15.51
N GLY A 333 1.40 -27.74 -16.69
CA GLY A 333 1.68 -26.40 -17.23
C GLY A 333 0.85 -25.26 -16.66
N ARG A 334 -0.09 -25.51 -15.73
CA ARG A 334 -1.06 -24.50 -15.26
C ARG A 334 -0.44 -23.25 -14.65
N THR A 335 0.74 -23.37 -14.05
CA THR A 335 1.45 -22.25 -13.40
C THR A 335 2.52 -21.60 -14.25
N ALA A 336 2.85 -22.20 -15.43
CA ALA A 336 4.03 -21.82 -16.21
C ALA A 336 4.04 -20.34 -16.63
N GLN A 337 2.95 -19.86 -17.17
CA GLN A 337 2.85 -18.50 -17.69
C GLN A 337 2.81 -17.49 -16.54
N LEU A 338 2.07 -17.80 -15.47
CA LEU A 338 2.01 -16.93 -14.30
C LEU A 338 3.38 -16.86 -13.58
N GLN A 339 4.14 -17.96 -13.57
CA GLN A 339 5.50 -17.96 -13.04
C GLN A 339 6.42 -17.06 -13.87
N ARG A 340 6.33 -17.07 -15.20
CA ARG A 340 7.09 -16.14 -16.06
C ARG A 340 6.67 -14.69 -15.79
N PHE A 341 5.37 -14.42 -15.70
CA PHE A 341 4.86 -13.10 -15.34
C PHE A 341 5.43 -12.61 -14.01
N PHE A 342 5.43 -13.44 -12.98
CA PHE A 342 6.05 -13.09 -11.69
C PHE A 342 7.56 -12.86 -11.78
N GLY A 343 8.27 -13.64 -12.59
CA GLY A 343 9.71 -13.43 -12.82
C GLY A 343 10.00 -12.08 -13.45
N VAL A 344 9.27 -11.73 -14.51
CA VAL A 344 9.40 -10.41 -15.17
C VAL A 344 8.99 -9.28 -14.24
N MET A 345 7.87 -9.43 -13.53
CA MET A 345 7.38 -8.45 -12.56
C MET A 345 8.43 -8.19 -11.46
N MET A 346 8.94 -9.22 -10.80
CA MET A 346 9.97 -9.06 -9.78
C MET A 346 11.25 -8.41 -10.33
N ALA A 347 11.70 -8.83 -11.52
CA ALA A 347 12.88 -8.23 -12.16
C ALA A 347 12.69 -6.74 -12.47
N LEU A 348 11.51 -6.35 -12.99
CA LEU A 348 11.19 -4.96 -13.29
C LEU A 348 11.11 -4.09 -12.01
N PHE A 349 10.47 -4.60 -10.95
CA PHE A 349 10.38 -3.86 -9.68
C PHE A 349 11.73 -3.74 -8.98
N LEU A 350 12.56 -4.77 -8.99
CA LEU A 350 13.93 -4.71 -8.47
C LEU A 350 14.80 -3.75 -9.30
N ALA A 351 14.71 -3.81 -10.63
CA ALA A 351 15.41 -2.86 -11.50
C ALA A 351 14.90 -1.42 -11.28
N GLY A 352 13.61 -1.23 -11.19
CA GLY A 352 13.00 0.07 -10.89
C GLY A 352 13.49 0.65 -9.57
N MET A 353 13.57 -0.17 -8.52
CA MET A 353 14.13 0.23 -7.22
C MET A 353 15.61 0.65 -7.34
N LEU A 354 16.42 -0.09 -8.08
CA LEU A 354 17.84 0.25 -8.28
C LEU A 354 18.04 1.54 -9.07
N LEU A 355 17.06 1.92 -9.91
CA LEU A 355 17.09 3.14 -10.72
C LEU A 355 16.48 4.35 -10.02
N THR A 356 15.78 4.17 -8.91
CA THR A 356 15.17 5.29 -8.17
C THR A 356 16.14 5.84 -7.13
N PHE A 357 16.14 7.17 -7.00
CA PHE A 357 16.80 7.83 -5.88
C PHE A 357 15.90 7.77 -4.65
N ASN A 358 16.42 7.25 -3.56
CA ASN A 358 15.74 7.24 -2.27
C ASN A 358 16.56 8.09 -1.30
N GLU A 359 16.00 9.20 -0.85
CA GLU A 359 16.59 9.91 0.29
C GLU A 359 16.51 9.05 1.56
N PRO A 360 17.52 9.12 2.44
CA PRO A 360 17.46 8.50 3.75
C PRO A 360 16.30 9.13 4.55
N ASP A 361 15.19 8.42 4.61
CA ASP A 361 13.96 8.83 5.29
C ASP A 361 13.66 7.81 6.40
N ASP A 362 12.97 8.23 7.45
CA ASP A 362 12.55 7.41 8.58
C ASP A 362 11.40 6.44 8.27
N SER A 363 10.85 6.49 7.07
CA SER A 363 9.79 5.58 6.62
C SER A 363 10.33 4.17 6.33
N PRO A 364 9.49 3.12 6.34
CA PRO A 364 9.89 1.80 5.87
C PRO A 364 10.31 1.85 4.40
N ARG A 365 11.60 1.97 4.16
CA ARG A 365 12.23 2.13 2.83
C ARG A 365 11.80 1.06 1.82
N PRO A 366 11.66 -0.24 2.18
CA PRO A 366 11.26 -1.27 1.23
C PRO A 366 9.80 -1.16 0.75
N ARG A 367 9.07 -0.12 1.12
CA ARG A 367 7.67 0.11 0.68
C ARG A 367 7.51 0.13 -0.84
N TYR A 368 8.53 0.51 -1.59
CA TYR A 368 8.53 0.51 -3.05
C TYR A 368 8.50 -0.89 -3.67
N LEU A 369 8.82 -1.93 -2.91
CA LEU A 369 8.72 -3.34 -3.30
C LEU A 369 7.40 -3.99 -2.90
N SER A 370 6.39 -3.22 -2.51
CA SER A 370 5.12 -3.76 -2.00
C SER A 370 4.47 -4.76 -2.96
N LEU A 371 4.42 -4.48 -4.25
CA LEU A 371 3.85 -5.40 -5.24
C LEU A 371 4.63 -6.72 -5.36
N VAL A 372 5.92 -6.76 -5.01
CA VAL A 372 6.72 -7.98 -4.99
C VAL A 372 6.25 -8.96 -3.90
N LEU A 373 5.53 -8.49 -2.89
CA LEU A 373 4.94 -9.36 -1.85
C LEU A 373 3.97 -10.40 -2.43
N LEU A 374 3.24 -10.05 -3.49
CA LEU A 374 2.27 -10.96 -4.11
C LEU A 374 2.95 -12.19 -4.75
N PRO A 375 3.92 -12.06 -5.69
CA PRO A 375 4.66 -13.19 -6.21
C PRO A 375 5.49 -13.90 -5.15
N LEU A 376 6.06 -13.19 -4.18
CA LEU A 376 6.83 -13.77 -3.09
C LEU A 376 5.97 -14.73 -2.25
N ALA A 377 4.78 -14.31 -1.83
CA ALA A 377 3.85 -15.12 -1.04
C ALA A 377 3.35 -16.34 -1.83
N PHE A 378 3.08 -16.17 -3.13
CA PHE A 378 2.67 -17.25 -4.03
C PHE A 378 3.77 -18.32 -4.14
N LEU A 379 5.00 -17.91 -4.42
CA LEU A 379 6.15 -18.80 -4.57
C LEU A 379 6.53 -19.47 -3.25
N ALA A 380 6.51 -18.73 -2.14
CA ALA A 380 6.76 -19.30 -0.82
C ALA A 380 5.75 -20.40 -0.47
N ALA A 381 4.48 -20.22 -0.79
CA ALA A 381 3.46 -21.25 -0.59
C ALA A 381 3.70 -22.51 -1.44
N ALA A 382 4.17 -22.35 -2.67
CA ALA A 382 4.54 -23.49 -3.53
C ALA A 382 5.73 -24.27 -2.96
N GLY A 383 6.72 -23.58 -2.40
CA GLY A 383 7.94 -24.19 -1.84
C GLY A 383 7.80 -24.74 -0.42
N TRP A 384 6.78 -24.31 0.34
CA TRP A 384 6.67 -24.56 1.77
C TRP A 384 6.77 -26.04 2.17
N SER A 385 6.02 -26.90 1.50
CA SER A 385 6.01 -28.33 1.81
C SER A 385 7.37 -28.98 1.57
N THR A 386 8.08 -28.59 0.52
CA THR A 386 9.43 -29.08 0.20
C THR A 386 10.43 -28.54 1.20
N ALA A 387 10.38 -27.24 1.54
CA ALA A 387 11.26 -26.64 2.54
C ALA A 387 11.12 -27.34 3.91
N VAL A 388 9.90 -27.54 4.38
CA VAL A 388 9.63 -28.27 5.63
C VAL A 388 10.10 -29.73 5.54
N GLY A 389 9.92 -30.38 4.39
CA GLY A 389 10.43 -31.73 4.12
C GLY A 389 11.94 -31.79 4.28
N LEU A 390 12.68 -30.91 3.63
CA LEU A 390 14.16 -30.82 3.72
C LEU A 390 14.64 -30.63 5.16
N VAL A 391 14.02 -29.69 5.90
CA VAL A 391 14.37 -29.46 7.31
C VAL A 391 14.09 -30.73 8.15
N ARG A 392 12.98 -31.40 7.88
CA ARG A 392 12.59 -32.62 8.59
C ARG A 392 13.55 -33.78 8.33
N GLU A 393 14.01 -33.94 7.08
CA GLU A 393 14.97 -34.98 6.69
C GLU A 393 16.35 -34.75 7.29
N GLN A 394 16.81 -33.48 7.30
CA GLN A 394 18.16 -33.12 7.77
C GLN A 394 18.26 -32.97 9.29
N LEU A 395 17.24 -32.39 9.91
CA LEU A 395 17.27 -31.97 11.33
C LEU A 395 16.22 -32.66 12.20
N GLY A 396 15.40 -33.53 11.62
CA GLY A 396 14.37 -34.30 12.30
C GLY A 396 13.03 -33.55 12.47
N ARG A 397 11.98 -34.32 12.80
CA ARG A 397 10.58 -33.84 12.87
C ARG A 397 10.37 -32.74 13.92
N ARG A 398 11.02 -32.87 15.08
CA ARG A 398 10.86 -31.88 16.18
C ARG A 398 11.45 -30.53 15.79
N THR A 399 12.63 -30.52 15.21
CA THR A 399 13.31 -29.30 14.73
C THR A 399 12.50 -28.64 13.61
N ALA A 400 12.00 -29.41 12.63
CA ALA A 400 11.16 -28.87 11.56
C ALA A 400 9.89 -28.19 12.11
N TRP A 401 9.29 -28.75 13.16
CA TRP A 401 8.13 -28.13 13.82
C TRP A 401 8.52 -26.82 14.51
N ILE A 402 9.64 -26.81 15.28
CA ILE A 402 10.13 -25.60 15.96
C ILE A 402 10.46 -24.50 14.94
N VAL A 403 11.20 -24.81 13.89
CA VAL A 403 11.56 -23.87 12.82
C VAL A 403 10.28 -23.31 12.17
N GLY A 404 9.30 -24.15 11.87
CA GLY A 404 8.02 -23.70 11.34
C GLY A 404 7.29 -22.73 12.27
N VAL A 405 7.23 -23.03 13.57
CA VAL A 405 6.61 -22.14 14.58
C VAL A 405 7.36 -20.81 14.67
N VAL A 406 8.70 -20.84 14.73
CA VAL A 406 9.53 -19.62 14.79
C VAL A 406 9.30 -18.74 13.55
N ILE A 407 9.31 -19.31 12.34
CA ILE A 407 9.05 -18.59 11.10
C ILE A 407 7.69 -17.87 11.13
N TRP A 408 6.64 -18.50 11.68
CA TRP A 408 5.32 -17.90 11.75
C TRP A 408 5.11 -16.92 12.91
N LEU A 409 5.91 -17.01 13.98
CA LEU A 409 5.85 -16.08 15.11
C LEU A 409 6.79 -14.88 14.95
N ALA A 410 7.91 -15.04 14.24
CA ALA A 410 8.87 -13.97 14.04
C ALA A 410 8.27 -12.66 13.45
N PRO A 411 7.32 -12.69 12.49
CA PRO A 411 6.66 -11.49 12.00
C PRO A 411 5.96 -10.67 13.10
N LEU A 412 5.40 -11.32 14.12
CA LEU A 412 4.76 -10.62 15.24
C LEU A 412 5.78 -9.84 16.07
N ALA A 413 6.94 -10.44 16.37
CA ALA A 413 8.01 -9.79 17.10
C ALA A 413 8.64 -8.62 16.29
N LEU A 414 8.81 -8.81 14.97
CA LEU A 414 9.28 -7.75 14.08
C LEU A 414 8.30 -6.59 14.02
N MET A 415 7.01 -6.88 13.93
CA MET A 415 5.95 -5.88 13.92
C MET A 415 5.88 -5.12 15.25
N GLU A 416 5.96 -5.84 16.39
CA GLU A 416 6.03 -5.24 17.73
C GLU A 416 7.19 -4.25 17.85
N SER A 417 8.41 -4.70 17.54
CA SER A 417 9.62 -3.86 17.58
C SER A 417 9.51 -2.61 16.68
N TYR A 418 8.82 -2.72 15.55
CA TYR A 418 8.57 -1.57 14.69
C TYR A 418 7.55 -0.62 15.30
N LEU A 419 6.42 -1.13 15.78
CA LEU A 419 5.35 -0.34 16.39
C LEU A 419 5.83 0.36 17.67
N GLU A 420 6.65 -0.30 18.48
CA GLU A 420 7.28 0.32 19.66
C GLU A 420 8.11 1.55 19.31
N ARG A 421 8.81 1.54 18.17
CA ARG A 421 9.58 2.70 17.70
C ARG A 421 8.69 3.80 17.14
N ARG A 422 7.58 3.46 16.48
CA ARG A 422 6.67 4.43 15.84
C ARG A 422 5.62 5.01 16.78
N TRP A 423 5.22 4.27 17.79
CA TRP A 423 4.23 4.74 18.76
C TRP A 423 4.61 6.05 19.46
N PRO A 424 5.87 6.26 19.94
CA PRO A 424 6.26 7.57 20.48
C PRO A 424 6.06 8.72 19.49
N GLU A 425 6.38 8.53 18.21
CA GLU A 425 6.16 9.54 17.17
C GLU A 425 4.67 9.87 17.00
N VAL A 426 3.83 8.85 16.90
CA VAL A 426 2.37 9.05 16.85
C VAL A 426 1.88 9.82 18.06
N LYS A 427 2.39 9.49 19.25
CA LYS A 427 2.03 10.16 20.52
C LYS A 427 2.50 11.60 20.60
N VAL A 428 3.62 11.97 20.00
CA VAL A 428 4.02 13.38 19.89
C VAL A 428 3.01 14.14 19.04
N HIS A 429 2.58 13.58 17.91
CA HIS A 429 1.61 14.21 17.03
C HIS A 429 0.22 14.37 17.66
N THR A 430 -0.34 13.29 18.21
CA THR A 430 -1.67 13.31 18.83
C THR A 430 -1.67 14.06 20.16
N GLY A 431 -0.55 13.99 20.89
CA GLY A 431 -0.36 14.65 22.19
C GLY A 431 -0.43 16.18 22.13
N LEU A 432 -0.14 16.80 20.99
CA LEU A 432 -0.38 18.23 20.79
C LEU A 432 -1.85 18.59 20.98
N GLY A 433 -2.74 17.85 20.29
CA GLY A 433 -4.20 18.06 20.43
C GLY A 433 -4.69 17.83 21.86
N GLU A 434 -4.17 16.78 22.54
CA GLU A 434 -4.50 16.49 23.94
C GLU A 434 -4.01 17.61 24.88
N ALA A 435 -2.82 18.16 24.65
CA ALA A 435 -2.28 19.26 25.45
C ALA A 435 -3.10 20.53 25.27
N LEU A 436 -3.46 20.88 24.03
CA LEU A 436 -4.33 22.03 23.76
C LEU A 436 -5.69 21.88 24.42
N ALA A 437 -6.29 20.69 24.34
CA ALA A 437 -7.58 20.41 24.98
C ALA A 437 -7.51 20.53 26.51
N ARG A 438 -6.43 20.05 27.14
CA ARG A 438 -6.20 20.10 28.59
C ARG A 438 -6.06 21.53 29.09
N GLU A 439 -5.37 22.38 28.33
CA GLU A 439 -5.22 23.80 28.64
C GLU A 439 -6.41 24.65 28.19
N GLY A 440 -7.48 24.03 27.66
CA GLY A 440 -8.70 24.72 27.24
C GLY A 440 -8.54 25.57 25.98
N VAL A 441 -7.46 25.37 25.19
CA VAL A 441 -7.20 26.13 23.95
C VAL A 441 -8.07 25.57 22.83
N ARG A 442 -9.17 26.26 22.54
CA ARG A 442 -10.15 25.83 21.52
C ARG A 442 -10.22 26.76 20.31
N SER A 443 -9.58 27.93 20.40
CA SER A 443 -9.59 28.95 19.35
C SER A 443 -8.28 29.74 19.37
N GLY A 444 -8.13 30.67 18.43
CA GLY A 444 -6.94 31.50 18.33
C GLY A 444 -5.81 30.82 17.54
N VAL A 445 -4.61 31.20 17.84
CA VAL A 445 -3.39 30.84 17.08
C VAL A 445 -2.40 30.16 18.02
N VAL A 446 -1.77 29.09 17.57
CA VAL A 446 -0.75 28.35 18.32
C VAL A 446 0.55 28.32 17.53
N ILE A 447 1.58 28.90 18.07
CA ILE A 447 2.94 28.88 17.54
C ILE A 447 3.59 27.56 17.94
N LEU A 448 4.02 26.78 16.97
CA LEU A 448 4.72 25.52 17.20
C LEU A 448 6.21 25.79 17.43
N ARG A 449 6.70 25.60 18.65
CA ARG A 449 8.10 25.66 19.04
C ARG A 449 8.67 24.25 19.06
N ALA A 450 8.95 23.72 17.88
CA ALA A 450 9.45 22.38 17.64
C ALA A 450 10.67 22.44 16.72
N GLU A 451 11.48 21.39 16.73
CA GLU A 451 12.61 21.25 15.80
C GLU A 451 12.15 21.25 14.35
N TRP A 452 11.01 20.56 14.08
CA TRP A 452 10.38 20.44 12.75
C TRP A 452 8.91 20.84 12.82
N PRO A 453 8.58 22.15 12.96
CA PRO A 453 7.19 22.58 13.18
C PRO A 453 6.25 22.25 12.02
N THR A 454 6.78 22.13 10.78
CA THR A 454 6.03 21.72 9.58
C THR A 454 5.39 20.33 9.72
N ARG A 455 5.94 19.46 10.56
CA ARG A 455 5.36 18.13 10.83
C ARG A 455 4.04 18.20 11.60
N TYR A 456 3.80 19.27 12.35
CA TYR A 456 2.69 19.38 13.31
C TYR A 456 1.61 20.40 12.88
N ALA A 457 1.88 21.30 11.92
CA ALA A 457 0.98 22.37 11.49
C ALA A 457 -0.21 21.88 10.65
N ARG A 458 -1.00 20.93 11.17
CA ARG A 458 -2.03 20.20 10.43
C ARG A 458 -3.41 20.85 10.52
N ASN A 459 -3.59 21.93 9.77
CA ASN A 459 -4.78 22.77 9.79
C ASN A 459 -5.93 22.29 8.88
N GLY A 460 -5.74 21.22 8.09
CA GLY A 460 -6.67 20.84 7.02
C GLY A 460 -6.53 21.73 5.78
N MET A 461 -7.17 21.34 4.69
CA MET A 461 -7.03 22.02 3.39
C MET A 461 -7.59 23.46 3.40
N PHE A 462 -8.58 23.75 4.22
CA PHE A 462 -9.32 25.01 4.21
C PHE A 462 -8.96 25.95 5.37
N PHE A 463 -8.06 25.55 6.25
CA PHE A 463 -7.69 26.30 7.47
C PHE A 463 -8.90 26.67 8.35
N ASP A 464 -9.94 25.87 8.29
CA ASP A 464 -11.21 26.05 9.04
C ASP A 464 -11.19 25.35 10.41
N ARG A 465 -10.06 24.73 10.79
CA ARG A 465 -9.86 24.13 12.10
C ARG A 465 -9.37 25.16 13.11
N SER A 466 -9.81 25.03 14.34
CA SER A 466 -9.38 25.86 15.48
C SER A 466 -8.81 24.99 16.61
N PRO A 467 -7.74 25.45 17.27
CA PRO A 467 -6.94 26.64 16.96
C PRO A 467 -6.08 26.46 15.68
N LEU A 468 -5.66 27.58 15.07
CA LEU A 468 -4.76 27.58 13.92
C LEU A 468 -3.32 27.29 14.37
N LEU A 469 -2.69 26.28 13.80
CA LEU A 469 -1.32 25.86 14.13
C LEU A 469 -0.32 26.52 13.19
N LEU A 470 0.67 27.24 13.72
CA LEU A 470 1.67 27.97 12.95
C LEU A 470 3.05 27.32 13.01
N SER A 471 3.64 27.01 11.84
CA SER A 471 5.01 26.54 11.65
C SER A 471 5.96 27.69 11.32
N VAL A 472 6.07 28.66 12.21
CA VAL A 472 6.91 29.83 11.98
C VAL A 472 8.38 29.54 12.28
N PRO A 473 9.33 30.24 11.61
CA PRO A 473 10.74 30.18 11.97
C PRO A 473 10.99 30.52 13.45
N ALA A 474 12.00 29.92 14.05
CA ALA A 474 12.32 30.15 15.46
C ALA A 474 12.65 31.64 15.78
N SER A 475 13.08 32.41 14.77
CA SER A 475 13.35 33.85 14.91
C SER A 475 12.09 34.70 15.01
N VAL A 476 10.92 34.21 14.60
CA VAL A 476 9.67 34.96 14.69
C VAL A 476 9.18 34.98 16.12
N SER A 477 9.03 36.18 16.68
CA SER A 477 8.55 36.38 18.04
C SER A 477 7.03 36.21 18.14
N ALA A 478 6.57 35.90 19.36
CA ALA A 478 5.14 35.83 19.63
C ALA A 478 4.43 37.18 19.47
N ALA A 479 5.16 38.29 19.68
CA ALA A 479 4.67 39.66 19.47
C ALA A 479 4.39 39.92 17.97
N GLU A 480 5.25 39.48 17.07
CA GLU A 480 5.05 39.60 15.61
C GLU A 480 3.83 38.78 15.18
N VAL A 481 3.66 37.58 15.75
CA VAL A 481 2.45 36.76 15.47
C VAL A 481 1.21 37.48 15.99
N SER A 482 1.21 38.03 17.20
CA SER A 482 0.07 38.76 17.74
C SER A 482 -0.28 40.00 16.89
N ALA A 483 0.71 40.68 16.34
CA ALA A 483 0.49 41.83 15.47
C ALA A 483 -0.16 41.41 14.12
N ARG A 484 0.15 40.22 13.62
CA ARG A 484 -0.42 39.68 12.36
C ARG A 484 -1.83 39.08 12.53
N PHE A 485 -2.19 38.69 13.76
CA PHE A 485 -3.50 38.14 14.11
C PHE A 485 -4.19 38.97 15.21
N PRO A 486 -4.55 40.25 14.92
CA PRO A 486 -5.13 41.14 15.93
C PRO A 486 -6.46 40.60 16.46
N GLY A 487 -6.60 40.64 17.78
CA GLY A 487 -7.82 40.18 18.47
C GLY A 487 -7.93 38.67 18.68
N GLN A 488 -6.94 37.90 18.22
CA GLN A 488 -6.89 36.45 18.49
C GLN A 488 -6.01 36.17 19.70
N GLU A 489 -6.36 35.14 20.46
CA GLU A 489 -5.50 34.60 21.50
C GLU A 489 -4.30 33.89 20.87
N VAL A 490 -3.09 34.17 21.35
CA VAL A 490 -1.86 33.55 20.88
C VAL A 490 -1.28 32.68 21.99
N HIS A 491 -0.95 31.46 21.62
CA HIS A 491 -0.29 30.48 22.49
C HIS A 491 0.99 29.98 21.84
N GLU A 492 1.92 29.51 22.64
CA GLU A 492 3.11 28.78 22.20
C GLU A 492 3.02 27.34 22.67
N ALA A 493 3.24 26.39 21.76
CA ALA A 493 3.32 24.97 22.05
C ALA A 493 4.77 24.51 21.90
N PHE A 494 5.37 24.05 22.98
CA PHE A 494 6.74 23.56 23.01
C PHE A 494 6.75 22.04 22.90
N GLU A 495 7.50 21.54 21.93
CA GLU A 495 7.65 20.11 21.67
C GLU A 495 8.27 19.40 22.88
N PRO A 496 7.85 18.15 23.17
CA PRO A 496 8.47 17.33 24.20
C PRO A 496 9.96 17.11 23.91
N HIS A 497 10.81 17.38 24.91
CA HIS A 497 12.24 17.08 24.82
C HIS A 497 12.53 15.65 25.30
N GLY A 498 13.20 14.85 24.46
CA GLY A 498 13.66 13.50 24.78
C GLY A 498 12.81 12.36 24.21
N ALA A 499 13.36 11.14 24.29
CA ALA A 499 12.80 9.93 23.66
C ALA A 499 11.48 9.41 24.28
N ASN A 500 10.94 10.06 25.30
CA ASN A 500 9.74 9.58 25.98
C ASN A 500 8.66 10.69 26.08
N PRO A 501 7.75 10.77 25.10
CA PRO A 501 6.67 11.76 25.07
C PRO A 501 5.69 11.65 26.25
N TRP A 502 5.67 10.51 26.95
CA TRP A 502 4.85 10.28 28.15
C TRP A 502 5.38 11.00 29.37
N LYS A 503 6.72 11.13 29.47
CA LYS A 503 7.38 11.83 30.59
C LYS A 503 7.49 13.33 30.34
N HIS A 504 7.46 13.75 29.08
CA HIS A 504 7.62 15.14 28.68
C HIS A 504 6.52 15.51 27.65
N PRO A 505 5.27 15.75 28.10
CA PRO A 505 4.18 16.13 27.18
C PRO A 505 4.42 17.54 26.63
N TRP A 506 3.71 17.88 25.55
CA TRP A 506 3.66 19.24 25.04
C TRP A 506 3.32 20.24 26.13
N VAL A 507 4.06 21.34 26.18
CA VAL A 507 3.84 22.44 27.12
C VAL A 507 3.23 23.61 26.38
N ILE A 508 2.02 24.01 26.78
CA ILE A 508 1.32 25.15 26.19
C ILE A 508 1.48 26.36 27.10
N ARG A 509 1.86 27.50 26.52
CA ARG A 509 1.96 28.77 27.21
C ARG A 509 1.13 29.84 26.52
N ARG A 510 0.30 30.55 27.24
CA ARG A 510 -0.39 31.73 26.72
C ARG A 510 0.60 32.89 26.59
N VAL A 511 0.60 33.54 25.42
CA VAL A 511 1.35 34.80 25.23
C VAL A 511 0.53 35.92 25.86
N ARG A 512 1.15 36.69 26.72
CA ARG A 512 0.49 37.80 27.42
C ARG A 512 0.48 39.07 26.57
#